data_8aa09bc09eef61e3490e1e05a5e80f12
#
_entry.id   8aa09bc09eef61e3490e1e05a5e80f12
#
_cell.length_a   1.000
_cell.length_b   1.000
_cell.length_c   1.000
_cell.angle_alpha   90.00
_cell.angle_beta   90.00
_cell.angle_gamma   90.00
#
_symmetry.space_group_name_H-M   'P 1'
#
loop_
_entity.id
_entity.type
_entity.pdbx_description
1 polymer ?
#
loop_
_entity_poly.entity_id
_entity_poly.type
_entity_poly.pdbx_seq_one_letter_code
_entity_poly.pdbx_strand_id
1 'polypeptide(L)'
;MSRRGKFVTFEGLDGTGKSTQMRRLAEVLRAAGHKVIETREPGGTSTGEKMRKLLLDSGTAELAPLAEMALMFAARAQHIAEVIEPALAAGSIVLCDRFTDSTEAYQGGGRKLGSEAVRDLHRLLCGDLQPDLTILLDSNPGASVNRARRRNKRTAKAGHHGHDENRFEQETRAFFARVREAYAAIAKREPGRVVMVDARGTPGQTHARIVEVVRRKLKVKEDISPRRHEDTEESKPRSV
;
A
#
# COMPACT_ATOMS: atom_id res chain seq x y z
N MET A 1 0.07 20.87 23.55
CA MET A 1 -0.03 19.43 23.14
C MET A 1 0.35 19.33 21.67
N SER A 2 1.30 18.48 21.31
CA SER A 2 1.65 18.23 19.90
C SER A 2 0.44 17.64 19.18
N ARG A 3 0.14 18.12 17.98
CA ARG A 3 -0.96 17.61 17.16
C ARG A 3 -0.60 16.19 16.72
N ARG A 4 -1.50 15.19 16.92
CA ARG A 4 -1.33 13.82 16.42
C ARG A 4 -0.92 13.84 14.95
N GLY A 5 0.03 13.01 14.57
CA GLY A 5 0.46 12.80 13.19
C GLY A 5 -0.68 12.34 12.28
N LYS A 6 -0.36 12.14 10.99
CA LYS A 6 -1.32 11.71 9.97
C LYS A 6 -1.01 10.30 9.49
N PHE A 7 -2.03 9.47 9.38
CA PHE A 7 -1.93 8.11 8.88
C PHE A 7 -2.48 8.02 7.45
N VAL A 8 -1.61 7.68 6.49
CA VAL A 8 -1.97 7.56 5.07
C VAL A 8 -1.63 6.15 4.59
N THR A 9 -2.59 5.49 3.94
CA THR A 9 -2.38 4.16 3.38
C THR A 9 -2.44 4.18 1.86
N PHE A 10 -1.66 3.29 1.24
CA PHE A 10 -1.66 3.05 -0.20
C PHE A 10 -2.26 1.68 -0.48
N GLU A 11 -3.33 1.66 -1.26
CA GLU A 11 -4.10 0.46 -1.55
C GLU A 11 -4.24 0.20 -3.04
N GLY A 12 -4.66 -1.00 -3.40
CA GLY A 12 -4.85 -1.44 -4.79
C GLY A 12 -4.11 -2.74 -5.12
N LEU A 13 -4.32 -3.27 -6.32
CA LEU A 13 -3.73 -4.52 -6.78
C LEU A 13 -2.19 -4.44 -6.86
N ASP A 14 -1.54 -5.61 -6.86
CA ASP A 14 -0.09 -5.67 -7.06
C ASP A 14 0.30 -5.16 -8.44
N GLY A 15 1.45 -4.47 -8.51
CA GLY A 15 1.91 -3.85 -9.75
C GLY A 15 1.22 -2.54 -10.14
N THR A 16 0.34 -1.96 -9.29
CA THR A 16 -0.27 -0.62 -9.55
C THR A 16 0.70 0.54 -9.33
N GLY A 17 1.84 0.30 -8.68
CA GLY A 17 2.86 1.33 -8.42
C GLY A 17 2.82 1.92 -7.01
N LYS A 18 2.09 1.32 -6.06
CA LYS A 18 1.97 1.80 -4.66
C LYS A 18 3.30 2.21 -4.05
N SER A 19 4.24 1.29 -3.94
CA SER A 19 5.54 1.54 -3.28
C SER A 19 6.35 2.64 -3.97
N THR A 20 6.27 2.76 -5.29
CA THR A 20 6.92 3.86 -6.05
C THR A 20 6.30 5.20 -5.71
N GLN A 21 4.98 5.27 -5.69
CA GLN A 21 4.25 6.50 -5.40
C GLN A 21 4.37 6.91 -3.93
N MET A 22 4.36 5.95 -3.02
CA MET A 22 4.57 6.18 -1.60
C MET A 22 5.95 6.81 -1.32
N ARG A 23 7.03 6.25 -1.91
CA ARG A 23 8.38 6.80 -1.78
C ARG A 23 8.47 8.23 -2.31
N ARG A 24 7.92 8.50 -3.50
CA ARG A 24 7.89 9.85 -4.06
C ARG A 24 7.12 10.84 -3.19
N LEU A 25 5.99 10.40 -2.61
CA LEU A 25 5.23 11.23 -1.68
C LEU A 25 6.03 11.49 -0.41
N ALA A 26 6.73 10.49 0.12
CA ALA A 26 7.60 10.65 1.29
C ALA A 26 8.70 11.70 1.05
N GLU A 27 9.33 11.69 -0.12
CA GLU A 27 10.35 12.67 -0.51
C GLU A 27 9.77 14.10 -0.52
N VAL A 28 8.60 14.29 -1.11
CA VAL A 28 7.91 15.59 -1.16
C VAL A 28 7.53 16.08 0.24
N LEU A 29 6.98 15.20 1.08
CA LEU A 29 6.59 15.56 2.45
C LEU A 29 7.80 15.89 3.33
N ARG A 30 8.92 15.16 3.18
CA ARG A 30 10.17 15.45 3.88
C ARG A 30 10.76 16.78 3.45
N ALA A 31 10.74 17.07 2.14
CA ALA A 31 11.18 18.37 1.61
C ALA A 31 10.34 19.54 2.16
N ALA A 32 9.06 19.29 2.48
CA ALA A 32 8.19 20.26 3.13
C ALA A 32 8.37 20.33 4.69
N GLY A 33 9.38 19.63 5.23
CA GLY A 33 9.73 19.69 6.66
C GLY A 33 8.96 18.73 7.56
N HIS A 34 8.20 17.78 6.99
CA HIS A 34 7.49 16.78 7.78
C HIS A 34 8.37 15.59 8.18
N LYS A 35 8.18 15.08 9.39
CA LYS A 35 8.71 13.77 9.79
C LYS A 35 7.85 12.70 9.14
N VAL A 36 8.45 11.80 8.34
CA VAL A 36 7.73 10.77 7.58
C VAL A 36 8.30 9.40 7.89
N ILE A 37 7.43 8.50 8.33
CA ILE A 37 7.70 7.07 8.50
C ILE A 37 7.08 6.33 7.32
N GLU A 38 7.89 5.57 6.59
CA GLU A 38 7.44 4.66 5.54
C GLU A 38 7.42 3.23 6.09
N THR A 39 6.30 2.54 5.91
CA THR A 39 6.12 1.18 6.40
C THR A 39 5.20 0.39 5.47
N ARG A 40 4.96 -0.91 5.77
CA ARG A 40 4.12 -1.79 4.93
C ARG A 40 3.47 -2.90 5.74
N GLU A 41 2.40 -3.46 5.20
CA GLU A 41 1.76 -4.67 5.72
C GLU A 41 1.56 -5.76 4.64
N PRO A 42 1.58 -7.04 5.05
CA PRO A 42 2.07 -7.51 6.36
C PRO A 42 3.55 -7.23 6.52
N GLY A 43 4.02 -6.99 7.76
CA GLY A 43 5.42 -6.68 8.05
C GLY A 43 5.58 -5.45 8.95
N GLY A 44 6.65 -4.69 8.71
CA GLY A 44 6.93 -3.42 9.42
C GLY A 44 7.56 -3.58 10.81
N THR A 45 7.62 -4.77 11.36
CA THR A 45 8.28 -5.10 12.62
C THR A 45 9.06 -6.42 12.48
N SER A 46 10.00 -6.69 13.37
CA SER A 46 10.76 -7.95 13.35
C SER A 46 9.84 -9.19 13.36
N THR A 47 8.82 -9.18 14.22
CA THR A 47 7.83 -10.26 14.30
C THR A 47 6.92 -10.27 13.08
N GLY A 48 6.47 -9.09 12.64
CA GLY A 48 5.65 -8.94 11.44
C GLY A 48 6.34 -9.45 10.16
N GLU A 49 7.65 -9.26 10.01
CA GLU A 49 8.40 -9.79 8.87
C GLU A 49 8.49 -11.33 8.87
N LYS A 50 8.51 -11.98 10.04
CA LYS A 50 8.40 -13.45 10.13
C LYS A 50 7.03 -13.93 9.67
N MET A 51 5.95 -13.24 10.09
CA MET A 51 4.58 -13.55 9.66
C MET A 51 4.41 -13.26 8.15
N ARG A 52 5.03 -12.18 7.64
CA ARG A 52 5.04 -11.88 6.21
C ARG A 52 5.62 -13.03 5.38
N LYS A 53 6.76 -13.57 5.80
CA LYS A 53 7.37 -14.73 5.12
C LYS A 53 6.40 -15.91 5.04
N LEU A 54 5.76 -16.26 6.16
CA LEU A 54 4.77 -17.34 6.20
C LEU A 54 3.56 -17.05 5.29
N LEU A 55 3.08 -15.80 5.27
CA LEU A 55 1.90 -15.39 4.52
C LEU A 55 2.12 -15.31 3.00
N LEU A 56 3.31 -14.94 2.55
CA LEU A 56 3.59 -14.63 1.14
C LEU A 56 4.43 -15.67 0.42
N ASP A 57 5.11 -16.57 1.15
CA ASP A 57 5.92 -17.63 0.56
C ASP A 57 5.03 -18.62 -0.23
N SER A 58 5.31 -18.76 -1.53
CA SER A 58 4.59 -19.69 -2.39
C SER A 58 4.85 -21.17 -2.06
N GLY A 59 5.92 -21.47 -1.33
CA GLY A 59 6.23 -22.79 -0.79
C GLY A 59 5.48 -23.13 0.50
N THR A 60 4.82 -22.16 1.12
CA THR A 60 3.98 -22.42 2.29
C THR A 60 2.76 -23.25 1.89
N ALA A 61 2.49 -24.33 2.62
CA ALA A 61 1.29 -25.12 2.43
C ALA A 61 0.03 -24.25 2.44
N GLU A 62 -1.05 -24.71 1.79
CA GLU A 62 -2.31 -23.99 1.73
C GLU A 62 -2.78 -23.54 3.11
N LEU A 63 -2.81 -22.23 3.33
CA LEU A 63 -3.41 -21.66 4.53
C LEU A 63 -4.93 -21.63 4.37
N ALA A 64 -5.65 -22.14 5.36
CA ALA A 64 -7.09 -21.94 5.41
C ALA A 64 -7.39 -20.42 5.40
N PRO A 65 -8.41 -19.94 4.67
CA PRO A 65 -8.70 -18.51 4.55
C PRO A 65 -8.83 -17.77 5.89
N LEU A 66 -9.41 -18.40 6.92
CA LEU A 66 -9.49 -17.80 8.26
C LEU A 66 -8.14 -17.72 8.95
N ALA A 67 -7.27 -18.72 8.78
CA ALA A 67 -5.90 -18.69 9.33
C ALA A 67 -5.05 -17.60 8.65
N GLU A 68 -5.17 -17.46 7.33
CA GLU A 68 -4.55 -16.38 6.56
C GLU A 68 -4.98 -15.01 7.11
N MET A 69 -6.28 -14.80 7.29
CA MET A 69 -6.83 -13.56 7.83
C MET A 69 -6.36 -13.29 9.27
N ALA A 70 -6.36 -14.31 10.12
CA ALA A 70 -5.90 -14.18 11.51
C ALA A 70 -4.43 -13.77 11.60
N LEU A 71 -3.57 -14.35 10.77
CA LEU A 71 -2.15 -13.98 10.68
C LEU A 71 -1.94 -12.56 10.17
N MET A 72 -2.77 -12.09 9.21
CA MET A 72 -2.74 -10.69 8.75
C MET A 72 -3.04 -9.74 9.92
N PHE A 73 -4.04 -10.04 10.74
CA PHE A 73 -4.40 -9.22 11.89
C PHE A 73 -3.38 -9.32 13.03
N ALA A 74 -2.80 -10.49 13.28
CA ALA A 74 -1.72 -10.63 14.26
C ALA A 74 -0.50 -9.76 13.91
N ALA A 75 -0.08 -9.79 12.64
CA ALA A 75 1.00 -8.94 12.15
C ALA A 75 0.66 -7.45 12.26
N ARG A 76 -0.59 -7.07 11.96
CA ARG A 76 -1.09 -5.69 12.05
C ARG A 76 -1.14 -5.19 13.49
N ALA A 77 -1.66 -5.95 14.42
CA ALA A 77 -1.71 -5.56 15.83
C ALA A 77 -0.30 -5.25 16.38
N GLN A 78 0.67 -6.09 16.06
CA GLN A 78 2.07 -5.87 16.41
C GLN A 78 2.63 -4.58 15.75
N HIS A 79 2.32 -4.37 14.47
CA HIS A 79 2.77 -3.20 13.71
C HIS A 79 2.16 -1.90 14.23
N ILE A 80 0.89 -1.90 14.60
CA ILE A 80 0.23 -0.75 15.22
C ILE A 80 0.94 -0.38 16.52
N ALA A 81 1.15 -1.36 17.41
CA ALA A 81 1.72 -1.12 18.73
C ALA A 81 3.18 -0.64 18.69
N GLU A 82 4.01 -1.23 17.81
CA GLU A 82 5.45 -0.93 17.78
C GLU A 82 5.81 0.27 16.90
N VAL A 83 5.05 0.55 15.83
CA VAL A 83 5.46 1.52 14.81
C VAL A 83 4.42 2.60 14.59
N ILE A 84 3.15 2.24 14.29
CA ILE A 84 2.19 3.22 13.80
C ILE A 84 1.77 4.18 14.90
N GLU A 85 1.28 3.68 16.04
CA GLU A 85 0.82 4.53 17.14
C GLU A 85 1.93 5.39 17.74
N PRO A 86 3.15 4.87 18.03
CA PRO A 86 4.24 5.69 18.51
C PRO A 86 4.62 6.81 17.54
N ALA A 87 4.65 6.53 16.23
CA ALA A 87 4.96 7.52 15.22
C ALA A 87 3.88 8.61 15.14
N LEU A 88 2.60 8.22 15.20
CA LEU A 88 1.48 9.16 15.21
C LEU A 88 1.47 10.03 16.47
N ALA A 89 1.76 9.43 17.62
CA ALA A 89 1.87 10.17 18.90
C ALA A 89 3.02 11.21 18.86
N ALA A 90 4.12 10.86 18.16
CA ALA A 90 5.25 11.78 17.94
C ALA A 90 4.98 12.86 16.87
N GLY A 91 3.77 12.92 16.30
CA GLY A 91 3.38 13.89 15.28
C GLY A 91 3.90 13.59 13.87
N SER A 92 4.41 12.39 13.62
CA SER A 92 4.91 11.99 12.30
C SER A 92 3.78 11.67 11.32
N ILE A 93 4.03 11.85 10.02
CA ILE A 93 3.17 11.30 8.97
C ILE A 93 3.60 9.85 8.73
N VAL A 94 2.68 8.91 8.91
CA VAL A 94 2.92 7.49 8.60
C VAL A 94 2.34 7.19 7.24
N LEU A 95 3.19 6.72 6.31
CA LEU A 95 2.79 6.20 5.00
C LEU A 95 2.92 4.67 5.04
N CYS A 96 1.84 3.96 4.81
CA CYS A 96 1.82 2.50 4.87
C CYS A 96 1.38 1.89 3.53
N ASP A 97 2.20 0.99 2.97
CA ASP A 97 1.82 0.18 1.81
C ASP A 97 0.95 -0.97 2.31
N ARG A 98 -0.36 -0.85 2.12
CA ARG A 98 -1.45 -1.69 2.61
C ARG A 98 -1.77 -1.53 4.09
N PHE A 99 -3.06 -1.72 4.41
CA PHE A 99 -3.60 -1.80 5.77
C PHE A 99 -4.89 -2.65 5.75
N THR A 100 -5.86 -2.38 6.62
CA THR A 100 -7.09 -3.17 6.76
C THR A 100 -7.92 -3.24 5.48
N ASP A 101 -7.93 -2.18 4.65
CA ASP A 101 -8.64 -2.19 3.37
C ASP A 101 -8.12 -3.29 2.42
N SER A 102 -6.80 -3.61 2.46
CA SER A 102 -6.26 -4.78 1.77
C SER A 102 -6.82 -6.09 2.30
N THR A 103 -6.93 -6.26 3.60
CA THR A 103 -7.50 -7.49 4.20
C THR A 103 -8.98 -7.62 3.83
N GLU A 104 -9.73 -6.51 3.87
CA GLU A 104 -11.14 -6.53 3.44
C GLU A 104 -11.27 -6.90 1.96
N ALA A 105 -10.39 -6.38 1.10
CA ALA A 105 -10.44 -6.70 -0.31
C ALA A 105 -9.98 -8.14 -0.63
N TYR A 106 -8.87 -8.59 -0.05
CA TYR A 106 -8.26 -9.89 -0.39
C TYR A 106 -8.92 -11.05 0.38
N GLN A 107 -9.04 -10.97 1.70
CA GLN A 107 -9.64 -12.01 2.52
C GLN A 107 -11.17 -11.90 2.53
N GLY A 108 -11.69 -10.71 2.73
CA GLY A 108 -13.14 -10.45 2.71
C GLY A 108 -13.75 -10.74 1.35
N GLY A 109 -13.28 -10.08 0.29
CA GLY A 109 -13.77 -10.22 -1.08
C GLY A 109 -13.16 -11.41 -1.82
N GLY A 110 -11.83 -11.45 -1.97
CA GLY A 110 -11.10 -12.47 -2.71
C GLY A 110 -11.35 -13.88 -2.20
N ARG A 111 -11.15 -14.14 -0.89
CA ARG A 111 -11.40 -15.41 -0.19
C ARG A 111 -12.88 -15.61 0.17
N LYS A 112 -13.75 -14.62 -0.04
CA LYS A 112 -15.20 -14.66 0.25
C LYS A 112 -15.53 -14.81 1.75
N LEU A 113 -14.69 -14.33 2.65
CA LEU A 113 -14.95 -14.34 4.09
C LEU A 113 -15.94 -13.24 4.52
N GLY A 114 -16.22 -12.27 3.64
CA GLY A 114 -17.12 -11.16 3.92
C GLY A 114 -16.42 -9.98 4.59
N SER A 115 -16.95 -8.78 4.37
CA SER A 115 -16.42 -7.53 4.93
C SER A 115 -16.67 -7.39 6.42
N GLU A 116 -17.77 -8.00 6.93
CA GLU A 116 -18.15 -7.90 8.33
C GLU A 116 -17.13 -8.56 9.24
N ALA A 117 -16.75 -9.81 8.94
CA ALA A 117 -15.73 -10.53 9.71
C ALA A 117 -14.40 -9.77 9.78
N VAL A 118 -13.99 -9.12 8.68
CA VAL A 118 -12.77 -8.30 8.66
C VAL A 118 -12.91 -7.07 9.57
N ARG A 119 -14.04 -6.39 9.54
CA ARG A 119 -14.29 -5.21 10.38
C ARG A 119 -14.41 -5.56 11.85
N ASP A 120 -14.96 -6.72 12.18
CA ASP A 120 -15.06 -7.19 13.56
C ASP A 120 -13.68 -7.48 14.14
N LEU A 121 -12.82 -8.18 13.39
CA LEU A 121 -11.43 -8.40 13.79
C LEU A 121 -10.64 -7.09 13.87
N HIS A 122 -10.90 -6.14 12.98
CA HIS A 122 -10.26 -4.84 13.05
C HIS A 122 -10.61 -4.12 14.36
N ARG A 123 -11.87 -4.04 14.70
CA ARG A 123 -12.30 -3.42 15.98
C ARG A 123 -11.69 -4.09 17.18
N LEU A 124 -11.67 -5.43 17.19
CA LEU A 124 -11.15 -6.20 18.32
C LEU A 124 -9.62 -6.07 18.48
N LEU A 125 -8.87 -6.13 17.38
CA LEU A 125 -7.42 -6.28 17.42
C LEU A 125 -6.63 -4.98 17.10
N CYS A 126 -7.30 -4.00 16.48
CA CYS A 126 -6.66 -2.77 16.02
C CYS A 126 -7.23 -1.49 16.67
N GLY A 127 -8.16 -1.62 17.65
CA GLY A 127 -8.68 -0.50 18.42
C GLY A 127 -9.34 0.60 17.58
N ASP A 128 -10.00 0.25 16.49
CA ASP A 128 -10.62 1.19 15.55
C ASP A 128 -9.67 2.20 14.88
N LEU A 129 -8.36 1.95 14.89
CA LEU A 129 -7.40 2.80 14.19
C LEU A 129 -7.71 2.84 12.69
N GLN A 130 -8.15 4.01 12.20
CA GLN A 130 -8.42 4.23 10.78
C GLN A 130 -7.40 5.17 10.16
N PRO A 131 -7.04 4.99 8.89
CA PRO A 131 -6.27 5.97 8.14
C PRO A 131 -7.02 7.30 8.02
N ASP A 132 -6.29 8.43 8.18
CA ASP A 132 -6.81 9.76 7.85
C ASP A 132 -7.09 9.88 6.33
N LEU A 133 -6.33 9.14 5.51
CA LEU A 133 -6.47 9.08 4.06
C LEU A 133 -6.01 7.72 3.53
N THR A 134 -6.82 7.08 2.71
CA THR A 134 -6.44 5.93 1.87
C THR A 134 -6.36 6.36 0.41
N ILE A 135 -5.20 6.17 -0.20
CA ILE A 135 -4.95 6.37 -1.62
C ILE A 135 -5.12 5.02 -2.32
N LEU A 136 -6.27 4.82 -2.95
CA LEU A 136 -6.56 3.60 -3.70
C LEU A 136 -6.15 3.77 -5.18
N LEU A 137 -5.07 3.11 -5.57
CA LEU A 137 -4.58 3.13 -6.95
C LEU A 137 -5.39 2.17 -7.82
N ASP A 138 -6.21 2.72 -8.71
CA ASP A 138 -6.95 1.94 -9.72
C ASP A 138 -6.20 1.89 -11.04
N SER A 139 -6.02 0.69 -11.56
CA SER A 139 -5.39 0.44 -12.86
C SER A 139 -6.00 -0.80 -13.51
N ASN A 140 -5.67 -1.06 -14.78
CA ASN A 140 -6.11 -2.27 -15.46
C ASN A 140 -5.57 -3.52 -14.72
N PRO A 141 -6.44 -4.41 -14.20
CA PRO A 141 -6.03 -5.55 -13.39
C PRO A 141 -5.04 -6.47 -14.11
N GLY A 142 -5.30 -6.79 -15.38
CA GLY A 142 -4.44 -7.66 -16.16
C GLY A 142 -3.04 -7.08 -16.37
N ALA A 143 -2.95 -5.78 -16.65
CA ALA A 143 -1.66 -5.10 -16.81
C ALA A 143 -0.88 -5.03 -15.49
N SER A 144 -1.57 -4.84 -14.38
CA SER A 144 -0.95 -4.72 -13.05
C SER A 144 -0.39 -6.04 -12.56
N VAL A 145 -1.19 -7.11 -12.60
CA VAL A 145 -0.73 -8.46 -12.24
C VAL A 145 0.44 -8.92 -13.13
N ASN A 146 0.40 -8.61 -14.43
CA ASN A 146 1.51 -8.93 -15.32
C ASN A 146 2.79 -8.13 -14.97
N ARG A 147 2.68 -6.87 -14.56
CA ARG A 147 3.84 -6.08 -14.09
C ARG A 147 4.43 -6.68 -12.81
N ALA A 148 3.59 -7.09 -11.85
CA ALA A 148 4.02 -7.73 -10.62
C ALA A 148 4.78 -9.04 -10.92
N ARG A 149 4.20 -9.93 -11.70
CA ARG A 149 4.82 -11.19 -12.12
C ARG A 149 6.17 -11.00 -12.85
N ARG A 150 6.28 -9.98 -13.73
CA ARG A 150 7.55 -9.67 -14.42
C ARG A 150 8.61 -9.15 -13.46
N ARG A 151 8.25 -8.31 -12.49
CA ARG A 151 9.16 -7.81 -11.46
C ARG A 151 9.74 -8.98 -10.67
N ASN A 152 8.91 -9.87 -10.18
CA ASN A 152 9.33 -10.98 -9.34
C ASN A 152 10.21 -11.99 -10.11
N LYS A 153 9.91 -12.26 -11.38
CA LYS A 153 10.80 -13.07 -12.25
C LYS A 153 12.19 -12.43 -12.43
N ARG A 154 12.30 -11.10 -12.48
CA ARG A 154 13.60 -10.40 -12.56
C ARG A 154 14.39 -10.51 -11.27
N THR A 155 13.73 -10.37 -10.12
CA THR A 155 14.36 -10.49 -8.79
C THR A 155 14.88 -11.91 -8.56
N ALA A 156 14.12 -12.94 -8.91
CA ALA A 156 14.53 -14.33 -8.84
C ALA A 156 15.76 -14.64 -9.72
N LYS A 157 15.81 -14.09 -10.94
CA LYS A 157 16.97 -14.25 -11.85
C LYS A 157 18.24 -13.53 -11.36
N ALA A 158 18.11 -12.48 -10.57
CA ALA A 158 19.25 -11.72 -10.04
C ALA A 158 19.93 -12.37 -8.83
N GLY A 159 19.63 -13.64 -8.53
CA GLY A 159 20.30 -14.38 -7.45
C GLY A 159 19.93 -13.93 -6.02
N HIS A 160 18.96 -13.07 -5.89
CA HIS A 160 18.41 -12.75 -4.57
C HIS A 160 17.53 -13.93 -4.15
N HIS A 161 18.14 -14.93 -3.49
CA HIS A 161 17.45 -16.04 -2.83
C HIS A 161 16.69 -15.56 -1.58
N GLY A 162 15.90 -14.49 -1.72
CA GLY A 162 14.87 -14.13 -0.76
C GLY A 162 13.68 -15.09 -0.94
N HIS A 163 12.93 -15.33 0.12
CA HIS A 163 11.68 -16.11 0.05
C HIS A 163 10.81 -15.60 -1.09
N ASP A 164 10.22 -16.54 -1.83
CA ASP A 164 9.32 -16.24 -2.94
C ASP A 164 7.99 -15.67 -2.41
N GLU A 165 7.83 -14.36 -2.45
CA GLU A 165 6.62 -13.65 -1.99
C GLU A 165 5.50 -13.63 -3.05
N ASN A 166 5.32 -14.72 -3.82
CA ASN A 166 4.45 -14.76 -4.99
C ASN A 166 3.10 -15.46 -4.75
N ARG A 167 2.79 -15.89 -3.52
CA ARG A 167 1.60 -16.70 -3.22
C ARG A 167 0.30 -16.10 -3.75
N PHE A 168 0.07 -14.79 -3.54
CA PHE A 168 -1.12 -14.13 -4.07
C PHE A 168 -1.08 -13.89 -5.58
N GLU A 169 0.09 -13.76 -6.19
CA GLU A 169 0.20 -13.56 -7.65
C GLU A 169 -0.18 -14.82 -8.45
N GLN A 170 -0.25 -15.97 -7.81
CA GLN A 170 -0.70 -17.24 -8.41
C GLN A 170 -2.22 -17.34 -8.48
N GLU A 171 -2.95 -16.45 -7.80
CA GLU A 171 -4.41 -16.44 -7.77
C GLU A 171 -5.05 -16.22 -9.14
N THR A 172 -6.30 -16.65 -9.27
CA THR A 172 -7.06 -16.62 -10.51
C THR A 172 -7.50 -15.19 -10.89
N ARG A 173 -7.83 -14.98 -12.16
CA ARG A 173 -8.46 -13.72 -12.62
C ARG A 173 -9.75 -13.42 -11.87
N ALA A 174 -10.56 -14.44 -11.57
CA ALA A 174 -11.80 -14.28 -10.82
C ALA A 174 -11.56 -13.82 -9.37
N PHE A 175 -10.48 -14.27 -8.74
CA PHE A 175 -10.05 -13.77 -7.44
C PHE A 175 -9.74 -12.26 -7.50
N PHE A 176 -8.91 -11.82 -8.44
CA PHE A 176 -8.55 -10.41 -8.59
C PHE A 176 -9.74 -9.53 -9.01
N ALA A 177 -10.72 -10.06 -9.76
CA ALA A 177 -11.96 -9.35 -10.03
C ALA A 177 -12.72 -9.04 -8.73
N ARG A 178 -12.91 -10.04 -7.86
CA ARG A 178 -13.56 -9.85 -6.55
C ARG A 178 -12.80 -8.88 -5.64
N VAL A 179 -11.47 -8.96 -5.63
CA VAL A 179 -10.62 -8.01 -4.87
C VAL A 179 -10.86 -6.58 -5.35
N ARG A 180 -10.90 -6.36 -6.66
CA ARG A 180 -11.16 -5.02 -7.24
C ARG A 180 -12.57 -4.53 -6.91
N GLU A 181 -13.58 -5.39 -7.00
CA GLU A 181 -14.96 -5.08 -6.62
C GLU A 181 -15.05 -4.70 -5.13
N ALA A 182 -14.37 -5.43 -4.26
CA ALA A 182 -14.33 -5.13 -2.83
C ALA A 182 -13.67 -3.76 -2.56
N TYR A 183 -12.54 -3.44 -3.21
CA TYR A 183 -11.97 -2.09 -3.12
C TYR A 183 -12.92 -0.99 -3.59
N ALA A 184 -13.64 -1.22 -4.68
CA ALA A 184 -14.64 -0.25 -5.18
C ALA A 184 -15.78 -0.07 -4.16
N ALA A 185 -16.24 -1.16 -3.53
CA ALA A 185 -17.26 -1.11 -2.48
C ALA A 185 -16.76 -0.35 -1.24
N ILE A 186 -15.51 -0.55 -0.82
CA ILE A 186 -14.88 0.20 0.29
C ILE A 186 -14.84 1.70 -0.04
N ALA A 187 -14.36 2.06 -1.24
CA ALA A 187 -14.29 3.46 -1.66
C ALA A 187 -15.67 4.14 -1.70
N LYS A 188 -16.71 3.41 -2.13
CA LYS A 188 -18.10 3.90 -2.12
C LYS A 188 -18.65 4.07 -0.71
N ARG A 189 -18.32 3.16 0.20
CA ARG A 189 -18.77 3.19 1.60
C ARG A 189 -18.09 4.30 2.39
N GLU A 190 -16.81 4.59 2.10
CA GLU A 190 -15.98 5.48 2.90
C GLU A 190 -15.34 6.64 2.10
N PRO A 191 -16.17 7.45 1.40
CA PRO A 191 -15.67 8.52 0.52
C PRO A 191 -14.96 9.64 1.28
N GLY A 192 -15.18 9.72 2.59
CA GLY A 192 -14.50 10.68 3.48
C GLY A 192 -13.00 10.45 3.57
N ARG A 193 -12.57 9.18 3.65
CA ARG A 193 -11.16 8.81 3.82
C ARG A 193 -10.55 8.11 2.60
N VAL A 194 -11.31 7.37 1.78
CA VAL A 194 -10.79 6.61 0.65
C VAL A 194 -10.94 7.41 -0.64
N VAL A 195 -9.82 7.67 -1.31
CA VAL A 195 -9.79 8.39 -2.58
C VAL A 195 -9.20 7.49 -3.66
N MET A 196 -10.00 7.19 -4.67
CA MET A 196 -9.55 6.44 -5.83
C MET A 196 -8.74 7.33 -6.76
N VAL A 197 -7.52 6.92 -7.09
CA VAL A 197 -6.60 7.63 -7.99
C VAL A 197 -6.34 6.77 -9.21
N ASP A 198 -6.61 7.33 -10.39
CA ASP A 198 -6.31 6.67 -11.67
C ASP A 198 -4.80 6.54 -11.87
N ALA A 199 -4.31 5.31 -11.90
CA ALA A 199 -2.90 4.95 -12.07
C ALA A 199 -2.58 4.43 -13.50
N ARG A 200 -3.42 4.72 -14.51
CA ARG A 200 -3.23 4.31 -15.91
C ARG A 200 -2.32 5.23 -16.71
N GLY A 201 -1.83 6.30 -16.13
CA GLY A 201 -0.89 7.22 -16.76
C GLY A 201 0.58 6.89 -16.47
N THR A 202 1.45 7.86 -16.79
CA THR A 202 2.87 7.79 -16.40
C THR A 202 3.02 7.87 -14.88
N PRO A 203 4.13 7.40 -14.31
CA PRO A 203 4.40 7.56 -12.89
C PRO A 203 4.34 9.02 -12.41
N GLY A 204 4.75 9.98 -13.24
CA GLY A 204 4.69 11.41 -12.92
C GLY A 204 3.26 11.93 -12.86
N GLN A 205 2.41 11.57 -13.83
CA GLN A 205 0.99 11.96 -13.83
C GLN A 205 0.23 11.38 -12.62
N THR A 206 0.49 10.11 -12.30
CA THR A 206 -0.09 9.48 -11.10
C THR A 206 0.36 10.20 -9.84
N HIS A 207 1.66 10.55 -9.76
CA HIS A 207 2.21 11.28 -8.62
C HIS A 207 1.56 12.65 -8.43
N ALA A 208 1.41 13.42 -9.50
CA ALA A 208 0.76 14.74 -9.44
C ALA A 208 -0.67 14.65 -8.87
N ARG A 209 -1.46 13.64 -9.31
CA ARG A 209 -2.81 13.38 -8.76
C ARG A 209 -2.77 13.06 -7.26
N ILE A 210 -1.80 12.24 -6.82
CA ILE A 210 -1.65 11.87 -5.42
C ILE A 210 -1.30 13.09 -4.57
N VAL A 211 -0.35 13.91 -5.00
CA VAL A 211 0.04 15.14 -4.30
C VAL A 211 -1.16 16.07 -4.13
N GLU A 212 -1.96 16.26 -5.18
CA GLU A 212 -3.18 17.08 -5.14
C GLU A 212 -4.21 16.54 -4.12
N VAL A 213 -4.43 15.22 -4.10
CA VAL A 213 -5.31 14.56 -3.11
C VAL A 213 -4.81 14.80 -1.68
N VAL A 214 -3.51 14.61 -1.44
CA VAL A 214 -2.89 14.77 -0.12
C VAL A 214 -3.00 16.22 0.35
N ARG A 215 -2.70 17.21 -0.50
CA ARG A 215 -2.84 18.63 -0.20
C ARG A 215 -4.26 18.96 0.25
N ARG A 216 -5.24 18.55 -0.53
CA ARG A 216 -6.66 18.83 -0.27
C ARG A 216 -7.18 18.16 1.00
N LYS A 217 -6.84 16.88 1.21
CA LYS A 217 -7.39 16.08 2.31
C LYS A 217 -6.69 16.30 3.65
N LEU A 218 -5.36 16.42 3.65
CA LEU A 218 -4.59 16.54 4.89
C LEU A 218 -4.28 17.97 5.29
N LYS A 219 -4.64 18.97 4.46
CA LYS A 219 -4.35 20.40 4.68
C LYS A 219 -2.85 20.63 5.00
N VAL A 220 -1.98 19.91 4.32
CA VAL A 220 -0.53 20.07 4.43
C VAL A 220 -0.16 21.39 3.74
N LYS A 221 0.77 22.16 4.32
CA LYS A 221 1.15 23.49 3.82
C LYS A 221 1.46 23.50 2.32
N GLU A 222 1.21 24.63 1.67
CA GLU A 222 1.21 24.81 0.19
C GLU A 222 2.53 24.51 -0.53
N ASP A 223 3.61 24.25 0.17
CA ASP A 223 4.97 24.09 -0.38
C ASP A 223 5.26 22.71 -0.97
N ILE A 224 4.22 21.88 -1.19
CA ILE A 224 4.33 20.55 -1.80
C ILE A 224 4.15 20.69 -3.32
N SER A 225 5.01 21.47 -4.00
CA SER A 225 5.02 21.52 -5.46
C SER A 225 5.94 20.42 -5.99
N PRO A 226 5.52 19.63 -6.99
CA PRO A 226 6.43 18.69 -7.64
C PRO A 226 7.55 19.49 -8.32
N ARG A 227 8.81 19.32 -7.91
CA ARG A 227 9.93 19.82 -8.68
C ARG A 227 9.82 19.22 -10.08
N ARG A 228 9.79 20.07 -11.11
CA ARG A 228 9.96 19.63 -12.49
C ARG A 228 11.34 18.99 -12.57
N HIS A 229 11.42 17.69 -12.80
CA HIS A 229 12.64 17.11 -13.33
C HIS A 229 12.72 17.61 -14.78
N GLU A 230 13.64 18.55 -15.02
CA GLU A 230 14.11 18.84 -16.35
C GLU A 230 14.78 17.57 -16.86
N ASP A 231 14.14 16.96 -17.86
CA ASP A 231 14.78 15.92 -18.66
C ASP A 231 15.97 16.59 -19.38
N THR A 232 17.16 16.46 -18.82
CA THR A 232 18.41 16.79 -19.48
C THR A 232 18.58 15.79 -20.64
N GLU A 233 18.11 16.18 -21.82
CA GLU A 233 18.56 15.57 -23.07
C GLU A 233 20.05 15.84 -23.20
N GLU A 234 20.88 14.84 -22.93
CA GLU A 234 22.28 14.81 -23.33
C GLU A 234 22.34 14.78 -24.85
N SER A 235 22.55 15.96 -25.43
CA SER A 235 22.96 16.10 -26.84
C SER A 235 24.35 15.48 -27.02
N LYS A 236 24.39 14.32 -27.65
CA LYS A 236 25.66 13.74 -28.14
C LYS A 236 26.31 14.68 -29.18
N PRO A 237 27.61 15.04 -29.06
CA PRO A 237 28.31 15.78 -30.10
C PRO A 237 28.48 14.88 -31.34
N ARG A 238 28.10 15.40 -32.50
CA ARG A 238 28.44 14.81 -33.80
C ARG A 238 29.93 14.98 -34.02
N SER A 239 30.64 13.87 -34.18
CA SER A 239 32.01 13.85 -34.66
C SER A 239 32.01 14.20 -36.15
N VAL A 240 32.87 15.11 -36.53
CA VAL A 240 33.33 15.40 -37.90
C VAL A 240 34.48 14.45 -38.23
#